data_1aaad993a0ffb29a04bb4fba5e972bca
#
_entry.id   1aaad993a0ffb29a04bb4fba5e972bca
#
_cell.length_a   1.000
_cell.length_b   1.000
_cell.length_c   1.000
_cell.angle_alpha   90.00
_cell.angle_beta   90.00
_cell.angle_gamma   90.00
#
_symmetry.space_group_name_H-M   'P 1'
#
loop_
_entity.id
_entity.type
_entity.pdbx_description
1 polymer ?
#
loop_
_entity_poly.entity_id
_entity_poly.type
_entity_poly.pdbx_seq_one_letter_code
_entity_poly.pdbx_strand_id
1 'polypeptide(L)'
;EFASRFPHEFSGGQRQRIGIARALILDPDFIVADEPISALDVSIRAQVLNLMSQLQRERGLTYLFIAHDLSVMRFICDRIAVIYKGRLQELAGAEQLFAHPFHPYTRALLSAIPQPNPVSEKQKKLVVYDPSCHGYDDSNPPLWEELEPGHFVRGSRRELDGYRAQL
;
A
#
# COMPACT_ATOMS: atom_id res chain seq x y z
N GLU A 1 10.05 21.86 27.94
CA GLU A 1 10.21 20.59 28.68
C GLU A 1 10.75 19.47 27.79
N PHE A 2 10.39 19.38 26.50
CA PHE A 2 10.86 18.32 25.58
C PHE A 2 12.13 18.67 24.80
N ALA A 3 12.54 19.94 24.72
CA ALA A 3 13.64 20.41 23.89
C ALA A 3 15.02 19.91 24.35
N SER A 4 15.16 19.51 25.62
CA SER A 4 16.40 18.99 26.20
C SER A 4 16.49 17.47 26.23
N ARG A 5 15.45 16.75 25.75
CA ARG A 5 15.41 15.28 25.76
C ARG A 5 16.13 14.67 24.56
N PHE A 6 16.75 13.53 24.78
CA PHE A 6 17.34 12.75 23.71
C PHE A 6 16.28 11.90 22.99
N PRO A 7 16.49 11.51 21.71
CA PRO A 7 15.51 10.74 20.94
C PRO A 7 15.05 9.43 21.61
N HIS A 8 15.91 8.76 22.37
CA HIS A 8 15.58 7.52 23.07
C HIS A 8 14.64 7.70 24.28
N GLU A 9 14.49 8.93 24.77
CA GLU A 9 13.58 9.26 25.88
C GLU A 9 12.13 9.51 25.42
N PHE A 10 11.88 9.47 24.11
CA PHE A 10 10.54 9.60 23.54
C PHE A 10 9.94 8.23 23.18
N SER A 11 8.63 8.09 23.36
CA SER A 11 7.89 6.93 22.86
C SER A 11 7.94 6.88 21.31
N GLY A 12 7.66 5.71 20.74
CA GLY A 12 7.60 5.53 19.29
C GLY A 12 6.66 6.53 18.60
N GLY A 13 5.45 6.71 19.14
CA GLY A 13 4.50 7.68 18.61
C GLY A 13 4.93 9.13 18.76
N GLN A 14 5.64 9.50 19.84
CA GLN A 14 6.21 10.84 19.99
C GLN A 14 7.31 11.10 18.96
N ARG A 15 8.23 10.13 18.76
CA ARG A 15 9.26 10.24 17.73
C ARG A 15 8.65 10.40 16.34
N GLN A 16 7.58 9.66 16.04
CA GLN A 16 6.89 9.76 14.75
C GLN A 16 6.28 11.15 14.54
N ARG A 17 5.61 11.70 15.55
CA ARG A 17 5.04 13.07 15.48
C ARG A 17 6.12 14.12 15.29
N ILE A 18 7.28 13.97 15.94
CA ILE A 18 8.45 14.85 15.73
C ILE A 18 8.94 14.72 14.29
N GLY A 19 9.01 13.51 13.73
CA GLY A 19 9.38 13.27 12.34
C GLY A 19 8.42 13.97 11.35
N ILE A 20 7.11 13.86 11.58
CA ILE A 20 6.09 14.55 10.79
C ILE A 20 6.24 16.08 10.91
N ALA A 21 6.39 16.60 12.12
CA ALA A 21 6.58 18.05 12.34
C ALA A 21 7.84 18.56 11.62
N ARG A 22 8.93 17.79 11.65
CA ARG A 22 10.17 18.11 10.94
C ARG A 22 9.98 18.15 9.42
N ALA A 23 9.21 17.22 8.84
CA ALA A 23 8.91 17.21 7.41
C ALA A 23 8.07 18.43 6.99
N LEU A 24 7.18 18.91 7.87
CA LEU A 24 6.27 20.03 7.61
C LEU A 24 6.91 21.42 7.78
N ILE A 25 8.08 21.51 8.40
CA ILE A 25 8.72 22.82 8.71
C ILE A 25 9.05 23.63 7.45
N LEU A 26 9.28 22.94 6.33
CA LEU A 26 9.60 23.56 5.03
C LEU A 26 8.36 23.88 4.19
N ASP A 27 7.16 23.68 4.73
CA ASP A 27 5.87 23.86 4.06
C ASP A 27 5.81 23.17 2.68
N PRO A 28 6.06 21.84 2.60
CA PRO A 28 6.15 21.11 1.35
C PRO A 28 4.77 20.85 0.74
N ASP A 29 4.70 20.76 -0.60
CA ASP A 29 3.53 20.26 -1.32
C ASP A 29 3.49 18.72 -1.37
N PHE A 30 4.64 18.05 -1.23
CA PHE A 30 4.81 16.61 -1.38
C PHE A 30 5.70 16.02 -0.28
N ILE A 31 5.25 14.93 0.33
CA ILE A 31 5.97 14.20 1.39
C ILE A 31 6.09 12.73 1.02
N VAL A 32 7.31 12.18 1.12
CA VAL A 32 7.56 10.74 1.09
C VAL A 32 7.50 10.20 2.53
N ALA A 33 6.55 9.34 2.80
CA ALA A 33 6.35 8.68 4.08
C ALA A 33 6.74 7.20 3.95
N ASP A 34 8.00 6.91 4.28
CA ASP A 34 8.56 5.56 4.20
C ASP A 34 8.36 4.81 5.53
N GLU A 35 7.52 3.80 5.52
CA GLU A 35 7.10 2.98 6.66
C GLU A 35 6.73 3.79 7.93
N PRO A 36 5.93 4.86 7.84
CA PRO A 36 5.74 5.81 8.94
C PRO A 36 5.04 5.22 10.17
N ILE A 37 4.52 4.01 10.09
CA ILE A 37 3.72 3.38 11.16
C ILE A 37 4.21 1.96 11.52
N SER A 38 5.27 1.46 10.90
CA SER A 38 5.72 0.06 11.04
C SER A 38 6.11 -0.32 12.47
N ALA A 39 6.72 0.61 13.21
CA ALA A 39 7.21 0.40 14.58
C ALA A 39 6.21 0.83 15.67
N LEU A 40 4.94 1.10 15.31
CA LEU A 40 3.93 1.61 16.24
C LEU A 40 2.91 0.52 16.62
N ASP A 41 2.46 0.55 17.86
CA ASP A 41 1.30 -0.24 18.28
C ASP A 41 0.00 0.22 17.59
N VAL A 42 -1.03 -0.63 17.59
CA VAL A 42 -2.27 -0.43 16.83
C VAL A 42 -2.96 0.90 17.17
N SER A 43 -2.99 1.28 18.46
CA SER A 43 -3.69 2.49 18.90
C SER A 43 -2.95 3.77 18.48
N ILE A 44 -1.63 3.78 18.59
CA ILE A 44 -0.79 4.90 18.17
C ILE A 44 -0.75 5.01 16.65
N ARG A 45 -0.74 3.86 15.94
CA ARG A 45 -0.82 3.81 14.48
C ARG A 45 -2.05 4.55 13.95
N ALA A 46 -3.23 4.25 14.51
CA ALA A 46 -4.47 4.94 14.13
C ALA A 46 -4.41 6.47 14.37
N GLN A 47 -3.82 6.90 15.50
CA GLN A 47 -3.67 8.34 15.79
C GLN A 47 -2.74 9.04 14.78
N VAL A 48 -1.63 8.40 14.39
CA VAL A 48 -0.68 8.96 13.40
C VAL A 48 -1.33 9.04 12.02
N LEU A 49 -2.06 8.00 11.58
CA LEU A 49 -2.77 8.00 10.31
C LEU A 49 -3.84 9.10 10.24
N ASN A 50 -4.62 9.26 11.32
CA ASN A 50 -5.60 10.32 11.40
C ASN A 50 -4.95 11.72 11.34
N LEU A 51 -3.83 11.93 12.03
CA LEU A 51 -3.06 13.16 11.96
C LEU A 51 -2.57 13.44 10.53
N MET A 52 -2.02 12.44 9.84
CA MET A 52 -1.55 12.58 8.45
C MET A 52 -2.70 12.92 7.51
N SER A 53 -3.85 12.24 7.63
CA SER A 53 -5.05 12.54 6.84
C SER A 53 -5.63 13.93 7.13
N GLN A 54 -5.57 14.39 8.37
CA GLN A 54 -5.97 15.74 8.73
C GLN A 54 -5.06 16.78 8.08
N LEU A 55 -3.74 16.60 8.18
CA LEU A 55 -2.75 17.50 7.58
C LEU A 55 -2.87 17.54 6.05
N GLN A 56 -3.17 16.40 5.42
CA GLN A 56 -3.43 16.33 3.98
C GLN A 56 -4.59 17.25 3.59
N ARG A 57 -5.72 17.15 4.30
CA ARG A 57 -6.90 17.98 4.02
C ARG A 57 -6.70 19.47 4.32
N GLU A 58 -6.06 19.77 5.43
CA GLU A 58 -5.88 21.16 5.89
C GLU A 58 -4.85 21.94 5.07
N ARG A 59 -3.81 21.25 4.59
CA ARG A 59 -2.68 21.87 3.89
C ARG A 59 -2.60 21.53 2.41
N GLY A 60 -3.49 20.67 1.87
CA GLY A 60 -3.45 20.23 0.47
C GLY A 60 -2.24 19.36 0.14
N LEU A 61 -1.67 18.64 1.11
CA LEU A 61 -0.46 17.85 0.95
C LEU A 61 -0.70 16.63 0.05
N THR A 62 0.30 16.32 -0.77
CA THR A 62 0.37 15.04 -1.48
C THR A 62 1.35 14.11 -0.76
N TYR A 63 0.94 12.86 -0.52
CA TYR A 63 1.79 11.84 0.09
C TYR A 63 2.16 10.73 -0.90
N LEU A 64 3.44 10.35 -0.94
CA LEU A 64 3.87 9.02 -1.37
C LEU A 64 4.06 8.17 -0.12
N PHE A 65 3.10 7.28 0.15
CA PHE A 65 3.09 6.43 1.33
C PHE A 65 3.65 5.05 0.98
N ILE A 66 4.76 4.65 1.61
CA ILE A 66 5.36 3.32 1.41
C ILE A 66 5.08 2.49 2.66
N ALA A 67 4.45 1.33 2.48
CA ALA A 67 4.15 0.39 3.56
C ALA A 67 4.03 -1.04 3.02
N HIS A 68 4.17 -2.00 3.94
CA HIS A 68 3.96 -3.42 3.66
C HIS A 68 2.55 -3.92 4.07
N ASP A 69 1.78 -3.12 4.80
CA ASP A 69 0.43 -3.47 5.29
C ASP A 69 -0.65 -2.87 4.38
N LEU A 70 -1.17 -3.69 3.47
CA LEU A 70 -2.22 -3.30 2.54
C LEU A 70 -3.52 -2.87 3.23
N SER A 71 -3.82 -3.41 4.42
CA SER A 71 -5.05 -3.06 5.14
C SER A 71 -5.07 -1.57 5.54
N VAL A 72 -3.89 -1.02 5.86
CA VAL A 72 -3.73 0.40 6.16
C VAL A 72 -3.82 1.26 4.91
N MET A 73 -3.24 0.80 3.80
CA MET A 73 -3.21 1.55 2.54
C MET A 73 -4.61 1.87 2.03
N ARG A 74 -5.58 0.98 2.24
CA ARG A 74 -6.98 1.22 1.87
C ARG A 74 -7.59 2.48 2.52
N PHE A 75 -7.16 2.82 3.73
CA PHE A 75 -7.74 3.95 4.49
C PHE A 75 -7.06 5.28 4.20
N ILE A 76 -5.80 5.29 3.76
CA ILE A 76 -5.02 6.52 3.63
C ILE A 76 -4.71 6.89 2.18
N CYS A 77 -4.75 5.94 1.25
CA CYS A 77 -4.36 6.17 -0.14
C CYS A 77 -5.56 6.24 -1.06
N ASP A 78 -5.54 7.20 -2.00
CA ASP A 78 -6.49 7.27 -3.11
C ASP A 78 -6.16 6.22 -4.18
N ARG A 79 -4.86 5.96 -4.41
CA ARG A 79 -4.33 4.99 -5.36
C ARG A 79 -3.25 4.13 -4.71
N ILE A 80 -3.17 2.87 -5.10
CA ILE A 80 -2.19 1.92 -4.59
C ILE A 80 -1.40 1.31 -5.76
N ALA A 81 -0.07 1.35 -5.64
CA ALA A 81 0.86 0.68 -6.53
C ALA A 81 1.47 -0.54 -5.82
N VAL A 82 1.29 -1.71 -6.40
CA VAL A 82 1.86 -2.96 -5.89
C VAL A 82 3.20 -3.24 -6.58
N ILE A 83 4.27 -3.37 -5.79
CA ILE A 83 5.63 -3.59 -6.27
C ILE A 83 6.11 -4.97 -5.83
N TYR A 84 6.70 -5.72 -6.76
CA TYR A 84 7.39 -6.97 -6.48
C TYR A 84 8.74 -7.02 -7.17
N LYS A 85 9.81 -7.30 -6.41
CA LYS A 85 11.20 -7.33 -6.90
C LYS A 85 11.57 -6.12 -7.77
N GLY A 86 11.23 -4.92 -7.30
CA GLY A 86 11.56 -3.64 -7.95
C GLY A 86 10.74 -3.33 -9.22
N ARG A 87 9.66 -4.07 -9.50
CA ARG A 87 8.79 -3.84 -10.66
C ARG A 87 7.35 -3.64 -10.23
N LEU A 88 6.67 -2.69 -10.87
CA LEU A 88 5.22 -2.52 -10.71
C LEU A 88 4.50 -3.76 -11.27
N GLN A 89 3.58 -4.29 -10.48
CA GLN A 89 2.74 -5.41 -10.85
C GLN A 89 1.30 -4.97 -11.10
N GLU A 90 0.80 -4.03 -10.30
CA GLU A 90 -0.56 -3.51 -10.41
C GLU A 90 -0.63 -2.09 -9.83
N LEU A 91 -1.46 -1.22 -10.41
CA LEU A 91 -1.72 0.15 -9.97
C LEU A 91 -3.19 0.47 -10.21
N ALA A 92 -3.92 0.79 -9.15
CA ALA A 92 -5.33 1.16 -9.26
C ALA A 92 -5.77 2.15 -8.17
N GLY A 93 -7.00 2.63 -8.26
CA GLY A 93 -7.68 3.23 -7.14
C GLY A 93 -7.76 2.26 -5.96
N ALA A 94 -7.66 2.74 -4.72
CA ALA A 94 -7.61 1.86 -3.55
C ALA A 94 -8.82 0.91 -3.51
N GLU A 95 -10.03 1.42 -3.60
CA GLU A 95 -11.24 0.59 -3.58
C GLU A 95 -11.32 -0.38 -4.78
N GLN A 96 -10.86 0.05 -5.96
CA GLN A 96 -10.84 -0.76 -7.17
C GLN A 96 -9.86 -1.94 -7.02
N LEU A 97 -8.65 -1.70 -6.47
CA LEU A 97 -7.66 -2.74 -6.20
C LEU A 97 -8.17 -3.81 -5.25
N PHE A 98 -8.91 -3.40 -4.22
CA PHE A 98 -9.50 -4.33 -3.24
C PHE A 98 -10.70 -5.09 -3.77
N ALA A 99 -11.50 -4.48 -4.64
CA ALA A 99 -12.67 -5.12 -5.25
C ALA A 99 -12.29 -6.09 -6.38
N HIS A 100 -11.38 -5.65 -7.26
CA HIS A 100 -11.03 -6.37 -8.50
C HIS A 100 -9.50 -6.48 -8.68
N PRO A 101 -8.76 -7.21 -7.80
CA PRO A 101 -7.33 -7.44 -8.00
C PRO A 101 -7.11 -8.39 -9.18
N PHE A 102 -6.32 -8.00 -10.16
CA PHE A 102 -6.03 -8.84 -11.33
C PHE A 102 -4.75 -9.64 -11.16
N HIS A 103 -3.65 -8.99 -10.75
CA HIS A 103 -2.35 -9.66 -10.67
C HIS A 103 -2.31 -10.71 -9.56
N PRO A 104 -1.79 -11.93 -9.82
CA PRO A 104 -1.72 -13.01 -8.83
C PRO A 104 -0.99 -12.63 -7.54
N TYR A 105 0.04 -11.79 -7.63
CA TYR A 105 0.75 -11.28 -6.44
C TYR A 105 -0.14 -10.38 -5.57
N THR A 106 -0.92 -9.49 -6.19
CA THR A 106 -1.90 -8.64 -5.46
C THR A 106 -2.94 -9.50 -4.76
N ARG A 107 -3.48 -10.51 -5.45
CA ARG A 107 -4.43 -11.47 -4.85
C ARG A 107 -3.81 -12.21 -3.66
N ALA A 108 -2.54 -12.63 -3.78
CA ALA A 108 -1.84 -13.27 -2.68
C ALA A 108 -1.69 -12.34 -1.47
N LEU A 109 -1.27 -11.08 -1.67
CA LEU A 109 -1.16 -10.09 -0.61
C LEU A 109 -2.52 -9.82 0.06
N LEU A 110 -3.58 -9.62 -0.72
CA LEU A 110 -4.93 -9.40 -0.18
C LEU A 110 -5.46 -10.63 0.56
N SER A 111 -5.11 -11.83 0.08
CA SER A 111 -5.47 -13.06 0.78
C SER A 111 -4.80 -13.20 2.15
N ALA A 112 -3.70 -12.52 2.40
CA ALA A 112 -3.00 -12.55 3.68
C ALA A 112 -3.58 -11.57 4.73
N ILE A 113 -4.42 -10.61 4.34
CA ILE A 113 -5.05 -9.66 5.27
C ILE A 113 -5.99 -10.40 6.23
N PRO A 114 -5.79 -10.30 7.57
CA PRO A 114 -6.65 -10.99 8.54
C PRO A 114 -8.10 -10.56 8.44
N GLN A 115 -9.02 -11.51 8.56
CA GLN A 115 -10.46 -11.23 8.61
C GLN A 115 -10.89 -10.98 10.05
N PRO A 116 -11.72 -9.95 10.32
CA PRO A 116 -12.20 -9.66 11.67
C PRO A 116 -13.00 -10.78 12.30
N ASN A 117 -13.65 -11.63 11.47
CA ASN A 117 -14.43 -12.76 11.93
C ASN A 117 -13.55 -14.02 12.05
N PRO A 118 -13.38 -14.60 13.26
CA PRO A 118 -12.54 -15.79 13.47
C PRO A 118 -12.99 -17.03 12.70
N VAL A 119 -14.29 -17.16 12.41
CA VAL A 119 -14.82 -18.29 11.64
C VAL A 119 -14.43 -18.18 10.18
N SER A 120 -14.57 -16.99 9.59
CA SER A 120 -14.15 -16.71 8.22
C SER A 120 -12.64 -16.85 8.06
N GLU A 121 -11.87 -16.40 9.07
CA GLU A 121 -10.41 -16.49 9.06
C GLU A 121 -9.92 -17.95 9.04
N LYS A 122 -10.56 -18.84 9.82
CA LYS A 122 -10.22 -20.28 9.81
C LYS A 122 -10.51 -20.98 8.48
N GLN A 123 -11.47 -20.49 7.71
CA GLN A 123 -11.85 -21.04 6.41
C GLN A 123 -11.09 -20.41 5.24
N LYS A 124 -10.35 -19.36 5.51
CA LYS A 124 -9.61 -18.60 4.49
C LYS A 124 -8.48 -19.43 3.93
N LYS A 125 -8.45 -19.53 2.60
CA LYS A 125 -7.32 -20.14 1.89
C LYS A 125 -6.31 -19.04 1.56
N LEU A 126 -5.09 -19.19 2.08
CA LEU A 126 -3.98 -18.33 1.70
C LEU A 126 -3.56 -18.66 0.26
N VAL A 127 -3.47 -17.63 -0.56
CA VAL A 127 -2.95 -17.75 -1.92
C VAL A 127 -1.43 -17.55 -1.85
N VAL A 128 -0.67 -18.55 -2.29
CA VAL A 128 0.78 -18.46 -2.41
C VAL A 128 1.11 -18.01 -3.83
N TYR A 129 1.85 -16.91 -3.94
CA TYR A 129 2.31 -16.44 -5.24
C TYR A 129 3.63 -17.11 -5.64
N ASP A 130 3.62 -17.72 -6.83
CA ASP A 130 4.82 -18.24 -7.47
C ASP A 130 5.05 -17.48 -8.80
N PRO A 131 6.14 -16.71 -8.95
CA PRO A 131 6.44 -15.99 -10.17
C PRO A 131 6.56 -16.86 -11.43
N SER A 132 6.83 -18.16 -11.28
CA SER A 132 6.94 -19.10 -12.42
C SER A 132 5.60 -19.28 -13.15
N CYS A 133 4.47 -18.94 -12.51
CA CYS A 133 3.14 -19.05 -13.13
C CYS A 133 2.99 -18.18 -14.39
N HIS A 134 3.80 -17.13 -14.54
CA HIS A 134 3.72 -16.21 -15.69
C HIS A 134 4.42 -16.75 -16.94
N GLY A 135 5.48 -17.55 -16.78
CA GLY A 135 6.28 -18.06 -17.90
C GLY A 135 6.85 -16.95 -18.78
N TYR A 136 7.29 -15.84 -18.18
CA TYR A 136 7.87 -14.72 -18.92
C TYR A 136 9.22 -15.08 -19.50
N ASP A 137 9.38 -14.88 -20.80
CA ASP A 137 10.61 -15.01 -21.56
C ASP A 137 10.62 -14.02 -22.74
N ASP A 138 11.61 -14.13 -23.63
CA ASP A 138 11.74 -13.23 -24.78
C ASP A 138 10.59 -13.39 -25.80
N SER A 139 9.94 -14.55 -25.83
CA SER A 139 8.77 -14.83 -26.69
C SER A 139 7.44 -14.42 -26.02
N ASN A 140 7.43 -14.30 -24.70
CA ASN A 140 6.28 -13.97 -23.88
C ASN A 140 6.63 -12.86 -22.86
N PRO A 141 7.02 -11.65 -23.32
CA PRO A 141 7.41 -10.58 -22.43
C PRO A 141 6.22 -10.01 -21.69
N PRO A 142 6.40 -9.56 -20.42
CA PRO A 142 5.35 -8.88 -19.69
C PRO A 142 5.12 -7.47 -20.23
N LEU A 143 3.86 -7.12 -20.46
CA LEU A 143 3.38 -5.82 -20.86
C LEU A 143 2.82 -5.08 -19.63
N TRP A 144 2.67 -3.76 -19.73
CA TRP A 144 2.00 -2.91 -18.75
C TRP A 144 0.82 -2.23 -19.45
N GLU A 145 -0.40 -2.62 -19.10
CA GLU A 145 -1.59 -2.15 -19.81
C GLU A 145 -2.67 -1.69 -18.83
N GLU A 146 -3.45 -0.72 -19.27
CA GLU A 146 -4.66 -0.27 -18.60
C GLU A 146 -5.82 -1.20 -19.01
N LEU A 147 -6.43 -1.87 -18.01
CA LEU A 147 -7.55 -2.79 -18.22
C LEU A 147 -8.90 -2.10 -17.99
N GLU A 148 -8.98 -1.26 -16.98
CA GLU A 148 -10.10 -0.38 -16.65
C GLU A 148 -9.58 1.04 -16.42
N PRO A 149 -10.39 2.08 -16.49
CA PRO A 149 -9.94 3.45 -16.25
C PRO A 149 -9.17 3.61 -14.94
N GLY A 150 -7.89 3.96 -15.04
CA GLY A 150 -6.98 4.12 -13.91
C GLY A 150 -6.43 2.81 -13.30
N HIS A 151 -6.78 1.63 -13.83
CA HIS A 151 -6.33 0.33 -13.37
C HIS A 151 -5.35 -0.31 -14.35
N PHE A 152 -4.10 -0.30 -13.97
CA PHE A 152 -2.99 -0.81 -14.76
C PHE A 152 -2.46 -2.11 -14.17
N VAL A 153 -2.16 -3.07 -15.03
CA VAL A 153 -1.68 -4.39 -14.63
C VAL A 153 -0.52 -4.85 -15.51
N ARG A 154 0.43 -5.52 -14.91
CA ARG A 154 1.52 -6.19 -15.58
C ARG A 154 1.13 -7.64 -15.89
N GLY A 155 1.30 -8.05 -17.13
CA GLY A 155 1.01 -9.42 -17.55
C GLY A 155 1.49 -9.68 -18.97
N SER A 156 1.60 -10.95 -19.35
CA SER A 156 1.73 -11.35 -20.76
C SER A 156 0.45 -11.02 -21.52
N ARG A 157 0.50 -10.98 -22.85
CA ARG A 157 -0.69 -10.75 -23.67
C ARG A 157 -1.83 -11.71 -23.32
N ARG A 158 -1.51 -13.00 -23.15
CA ARG A 158 -2.50 -14.03 -22.78
C ARG A 158 -3.15 -13.76 -21.41
N GLU A 159 -2.36 -13.32 -20.43
CA GLU A 159 -2.88 -13.01 -19.09
C GLU A 159 -3.78 -11.80 -19.11
N LEU A 160 -3.36 -10.73 -19.81
CA LEU A 160 -4.13 -9.49 -19.93
C LEU A 160 -5.46 -9.73 -20.64
N ASP A 161 -5.49 -10.56 -21.69
CA ASP A 161 -6.73 -10.98 -22.35
C ASP A 161 -7.64 -11.79 -21.40
N GLY A 162 -7.03 -12.67 -20.58
CA GLY A 162 -7.73 -13.39 -19.52
C GLY A 162 -8.29 -12.50 -18.43
N TYR A 163 -7.60 -11.42 -18.06
CA TYR A 163 -8.10 -10.42 -17.09
C TYR A 163 -9.27 -9.61 -17.67
N ARG A 164 -9.18 -9.18 -18.95
CA ARG A 164 -10.28 -8.50 -19.64
C ARG A 164 -11.55 -9.32 -19.71
N ALA A 165 -11.43 -10.64 -19.86
CA ALA A 165 -12.58 -11.55 -19.88
C ALA A 165 -13.28 -11.69 -18.52
N GLN A 166 -12.72 -11.15 -17.43
CA GLN A 166 -13.30 -11.14 -16.09
C GLN A 166 -14.06 -9.84 -15.77
N LEU A 167 -13.96 -8.83 -16.64
CA LEU A 167 -14.66 -7.56 -16.56
C LEU A 167 -16.08 -7.68 -17.12
#